data_af967b475cf89d3f80ac4931ef16afa4
#
_entry.id   af967b475cf89d3f80ac4931ef16afa4
#
_cell.length_a   1.000
_cell.length_b   1.000
_cell.length_c   1.000
_cell.angle_alpha   90.00
_cell.angle_beta   90.00
_cell.angle_gamma   90.00
#
_symmetry.space_group_name_H-M   'P 1'
#
loop_
_entity.id
_entity.type
_entity.pdbx_description
1 polymer ?
#
loop_
_entity_poly.entity_id
_entity_poly.type
_entity_poly.pdbx_seq_one_letter_code
_entity_poly.pdbx_strand_id
1 'polypeptide(L)'
;MNMKIARNFAFFILGVGMLAGCAGRSSVIVPEITFSHMQPYQLNISQIAVEERFTPSQSSPRIELRMKQPPIQVLRRWASDRLAASNVSVGGTARFIIIDAGVTE
;
A
#
# COMPACT_ATOMS: atom_id res chain seq x y z
N MET A 1 -42.04 32.13 -39.72
CA MET A 1 -41.05 31.41 -38.96
C MET A 1 -40.66 30.13 -39.70
N ASN A 2 -39.45 30.05 -40.20
CA ASN A 2 -39.06 28.94 -41.07
C ASN A 2 -38.75 27.67 -40.24
N MET A 3 -39.56 26.63 -40.36
CA MET A 3 -39.38 25.35 -39.72
C MET A 3 -38.03 24.68 -40.02
N LYS A 4 -37.37 25.10 -41.09
CA LYS A 4 -36.03 24.64 -41.47
C LYS A 4 -34.94 25.07 -40.48
N ILE A 5 -35.07 26.22 -39.85
CA ILE A 5 -34.07 26.73 -38.87
C ILE A 5 -34.21 26.00 -37.53
N ALA A 6 -35.43 25.71 -37.09
CA ALA A 6 -35.68 24.93 -35.87
C ALA A 6 -35.15 23.49 -35.96
N ARG A 7 -35.21 22.87 -37.11
CA ARG A 7 -34.71 21.52 -37.34
C ARG A 7 -33.19 21.43 -37.32
N ASN A 8 -32.51 22.45 -37.83
CA ASN A 8 -31.06 22.53 -37.81
C ASN A 8 -30.52 22.84 -36.38
N PHE A 9 -31.27 23.64 -35.61
CA PHE A 9 -30.92 23.93 -34.23
C PHE A 9 -31.06 22.75 -33.30
N ALA A 10 -32.09 21.91 -33.50
CA ALA A 10 -32.29 20.68 -32.74
C ALA A 10 -31.20 19.65 -33.03
N PHE A 11 -30.66 19.59 -34.23
CA PHE A 11 -29.55 18.67 -34.58
C PHE A 11 -28.21 19.13 -33.98
N PHE A 12 -28.01 20.40 -33.76
CA PHE A 12 -26.78 20.92 -33.15
C PHE A 12 -26.74 20.70 -31.65
N ILE A 13 -27.88 20.70 -30.98
CA ILE A 13 -27.96 20.44 -29.52
C ILE A 13 -27.75 18.96 -29.21
N LEU A 14 -28.12 18.06 -30.10
CA LEU A 14 -27.94 16.60 -29.92
C LEU A 14 -26.46 16.17 -30.07
N GLY A 15 -25.63 16.97 -30.76
CA GLY A 15 -24.21 16.66 -31.01
C GLY A 15 -23.27 17.01 -29.84
N VAL A 16 -23.70 17.88 -28.93
CA VAL A 16 -22.84 18.35 -27.82
C VAL A 16 -22.93 17.45 -26.56
N GLY A 17 -23.93 16.60 -26.49
CA GLY A 17 -24.18 15.73 -25.33
C GLY A 17 -23.27 14.48 -25.22
N MET A 18 -22.48 14.17 -26.25
CA MET A 18 -21.71 12.91 -26.30
C MET A 18 -20.23 13.04 -25.86
N LEU A 19 -19.79 14.22 -25.45
CA LEU A 19 -18.40 14.46 -25.01
C LEU A 19 -18.24 14.46 -23.49
N ALA A 20 -19.25 14.04 -22.70
CA ALA A 20 -19.06 13.68 -21.31
C ALA A 20 -18.41 12.29 -21.25
N GLY A 21 -17.26 12.17 -21.89
CA GLY A 21 -16.44 10.96 -21.82
C GLY A 21 -15.88 10.80 -20.42
N CYS A 22 -16.07 9.64 -19.88
CA CYS A 22 -15.59 9.12 -18.63
C CYS A 22 -14.19 9.60 -18.25
N ALA A 23 -14.06 10.68 -17.52
CA ALA A 23 -12.88 10.97 -16.71
C ALA A 23 -12.95 10.14 -15.41
N GLY A 24 -13.21 8.85 -15.53
CA GLY A 24 -13.10 7.90 -14.45
C GLY A 24 -11.63 7.69 -14.15
N ARG A 25 -11.11 8.37 -13.13
CA ARG A 25 -9.86 7.95 -12.51
C ARG A 25 -10.11 6.59 -11.87
N SER A 26 -9.64 5.54 -12.54
CA SER A 26 -9.55 4.23 -11.91
C SER A 26 -8.57 4.37 -10.76
N SER A 27 -9.06 4.48 -9.54
CA SER A 27 -8.20 4.34 -8.37
C SER A 27 -7.76 2.87 -8.34
N VAL A 28 -6.53 2.61 -8.73
CA VAL A 28 -5.92 1.29 -8.58
C VAL A 28 -5.84 1.03 -7.08
N ILE A 29 -6.71 0.14 -6.59
CA ILE A 29 -6.61 -0.34 -5.21
C ILE A 29 -5.44 -1.31 -5.18
N VAL A 30 -4.31 -0.86 -4.66
CA VAL A 30 -3.17 -1.74 -4.40
C VAL A 30 -3.49 -2.54 -3.14
N PRO A 31 -3.61 -3.88 -3.24
CA PRO A 31 -3.88 -4.70 -2.07
C PRO A 31 -2.74 -4.59 -1.06
N GLU A 32 -3.08 -4.71 0.20
CA GLU A 32 -2.09 -4.70 1.28
C GLU A 32 -1.22 -5.95 1.22
N ILE A 33 0.10 -5.78 1.32
CA ILE A 33 1.04 -6.90 1.36
C ILE A 33 0.92 -7.57 2.72
N THR A 34 0.52 -8.84 2.74
CA THR A 34 0.40 -9.67 3.94
C THR A 34 1.11 -11.01 3.75
N PHE A 35 1.50 -11.62 4.85
CA PHE A 35 2.18 -12.92 4.85
C PHE A 35 1.40 -13.97 5.65
N SER A 36 0.19 -13.63 6.07
CA SER A 36 -0.68 -14.49 6.89
C SER A 36 -1.12 -15.79 6.21
N HIS A 37 -1.01 -15.85 4.87
CA HIS A 37 -1.27 -17.06 4.08
C HIS A 37 -0.16 -18.12 4.22
N MET A 38 0.97 -17.77 4.80
CA MET A 38 2.12 -18.65 5.03
C MET A 38 2.16 -19.06 6.51
N GLN A 39 2.59 -20.28 6.78
CA GLN A 39 2.73 -20.75 8.16
C GLN A 39 3.83 -19.95 8.88
N PRO A 40 3.58 -19.49 10.12
CA PRO A 40 4.59 -18.81 10.90
C PRO A 40 5.69 -19.76 11.35
N TYR A 41 6.89 -19.22 11.51
CA TYR A 41 8.00 -19.93 12.15
C TYR A 41 7.77 -19.97 13.65
N GLN A 42 7.67 -21.18 14.21
CA GLN A 42 7.51 -21.38 15.64
C GLN A 42 8.88 -21.34 16.33
N LEU A 43 9.08 -20.32 17.15
CA LEU A 43 10.30 -20.16 17.93
C LEU A 43 10.07 -20.63 19.37
N ASN A 44 10.93 -21.51 19.87
CA ASN A 44 10.83 -22.02 21.23
C ASN A 44 11.31 -21.00 22.28
N ILE A 45 10.60 -19.91 22.38
CA ILE A 45 10.85 -18.75 23.22
C ILE A 45 9.53 -18.20 23.76
N SER A 46 9.61 -17.33 24.76
CA SER A 46 8.42 -16.74 25.37
C SER A 46 7.94 -15.45 24.68
N GLN A 47 8.84 -14.74 24.03
CA GLN A 47 8.51 -13.41 23.49
C GLN A 47 9.31 -13.08 22.25
N ILE A 48 8.69 -12.29 21.35
CA ILE A 48 9.34 -11.70 20.19
C ILE A 48 9.21 -10.18 20.28
N ALA A 49 10.33 -9.49 20.18
CA ALA A 49 10.39 -8.03 20.11
C ALA A 49 10.81 -7.59 18.71
N VAL A 50 10.09 -6.63 18.14
CA VAL A 50 10.43 -5.99 16.88
C VAL A 50 11.08 -4.65 17.19
N GLU A 51 12.32 -4.46 16.80
CA GLU A 51 13.07 -3.23 17.00
C GLU A 51 13.39 -2.57 15.66
N GLU A 52 13.28 -1.26 15.62
CA GLU A 52 13.66 -0.48 14.46
C GLU A 52 14.89 0.36 14.77
N ARG A 53 15.97 0.09 14.07
CA ARG A 53 17.21 0.88 14.12
C ARG A 53 17.43 1.68 12.84
N PHE A 54 16.47 1.59 11.92
CA PHE A 54 16.48 2.34 10.69
C PHE A 54 16.10 3.80 10.95
N THR A 55 16.95 4.70 10.53
CA THR A 55 16.67 6.15 10.50
C THR A 55 16.50 6.55 9.04
N PRO A 56 15.33 7.04 8.62
CA PRO A 56 15.12 7.50 7.26
C PRO A 56 16.13 8.57 6.89
N SER A 57 16.65 8.52 5.67
CA SER A 57 17.55 9.54 5.16
C SER A 57 16.90 10.93 5.25
N GLN A 58 17.64 11.90 5.74
CA GLN A 58 17.21 13.30 5.76
C GLN A 58 17.36 13.98 4.39
N SER A 59 18.08 13.34 3.47
CA SER A 59 18.27 13.85 2.11
C SER A 59 17.10 13.45 1.21
N SER A 60 16.71 14.36 0.33
CA SER A 60 15.70 14.12 -0.72
C SER A 60 16.35 13.37 -1.90
N PRO A 61 15.61 12.51 -2.63
CA PRO A 61 14.19 12.21 -2.49
C PRO A 61 13.92 11.06 -1.52
N ARG A 62 12.96 11.24 -0.63
CA ARG A 62 12.50 10.18 0.27
C ARG A 62 11.34 9.42 -0.37
N ILE A 63 11.65 8.54 -1.28
CA ILE A 63 10.65 7.80 -2.06
C ILE A 63 9.83 6.89 -1.16
N GLU A 64 10.48 6.25 -0.18
CA GLU A 64 9.83 5.36 0.77
C GLU A 64 8.69 6.02 1.55
N LEU A 65 8.76 7.32 1.84
CA LEU A 65 7.71 8.05 2.56
C LEU A 65 6.48 8.35 1.69
N ARG A 66 6.62 8.28 0.37
CA ARG A 66 5.53 8.49 -0.59
C ARG A 66 4.86 7.19 -1.02
N MET A 67 5.43 6.06 -0.66
CA MET A 67 4.85 4.75 -0.96
C MET A 67 3.64 4.48 -0.08
N LYS A 68 2.58 3.91 -0.66
CA LYS A 68 1.39 3.49 0.11
C LYS A 68 1.73 2.43 1.16
N GLN A 69 2.71 1.60 0.87
CA GLN A 69 3.23 0.56 1.76
C GLN A 69 4.75 0.71 1.83
N PRO A 70 5.25 1.56 2.73
CA PRO A 70 6.68 1.73 2.92
C PRO A 70 7.36 0.42 3.33
N PRO A 71 8.61 0.16 2.91
CA PRO A 71 9.32 -1.08 3.22
C PRO A 71 9.37 -1.39 4.71
N ILE A 72 9.49 -0.38 5.56
CA ILE A 72 9.48 -0.57 7.02
C ILE A 72 8.17 -1.19 7.53
N GLN A 73 7.03 -0.80 6.97
CA GLN A 73 5.74 -1.36 7.34
C GLN A 73 5.60 -2.81 6.87
N VAL A 74 6.10 -3.11 5.68
CA VAL A 74 6.11 -4.47 5.13
C VAL A 74 6.96 -5.40 5.99
N LEU A 75 8.13 -4.93 6.45
CA LEU A 75 9.02 -5.71 7.33
C LEU A 75 8.39 -5.95 8.72
N ARG A 76 7.73 -4.96 9.31
CA ARG A 76 6.97 -5.14 10.55
C ARG A 76 5.88 -6.19 10.38
N ARG A 77 5.13 -6.11 9.29
CA ARG A 77 4.08 -7.07 9.00
C ARG A 77 4.63 -8.48 8.79
N TRP A 78 5.74 -8.58 8.08
CA TRP A 78 6.42 -9.87 7.93
C TRP A 78 6.77 -10.48 9.29
N ALA A 79 7.36 -9.72 10.19
CA ALA A 79 7.69 -10.20 11.52
C ALA A 79 6.46 -10.64 12.31
N SER A 80 5.39 -9.85 12.26
CA SER A 80 4.12 -10.16 12.93
C SER A 80 3.44 -11.41 12.37
N ASP A 81 3.45 -11.59 11.05
CA ASP A 81 2.76 -12.70 10.40
C ASP A 81 3.58 -13.99 10.41
N ARG A 82 4.92 -13.89 10.42
CA ARG A 82 5.83 -15.00 10.17
C ARG A 82 6.57 -15.51 11.40
N LEU A 83 6.60 -14.77 12.50
CA LEU A 83 7.28 -15.15 13.71
C LEU A 83 6.28 -15.38 14.84
N ALA A 84 6.33 -16.53 15.48
CA ALA A 84 5.48 -16.85 16.61
C ALA A 84 6.31 -17.43 17.78
N ALA A 85 6.07 -16.90 18.98
CA ALA A 85 6.60 -17.46 20.21
C ALA A 85 5.72 -18.66 20.60
N SER A 86 6.32 -19.84 20.70
CA SER A 86 5.57 -21.09 20.92
C SER A 86 5.62 -21.62 22.36
N ASN A 87 6.47 -21.06 23.22
CA ASN A 87 6.65 -21.57 24.56
C ASN A 87 6.90 -20.49 25.61
N VAL A 88 5.82 -20.02 26.21
CA VAL A 88 5.85 -18.99 27.26
C VAL A 88 6.66 -19.43 28.49
N SER A 89 6.76 -20.72 28.76
CA SER A 89 7.40 -21.28 29.99
C SER A 89 8.93 -21.31 29.90
N VAL A 90 9.51 -21.33 28.70
CA VAL A 90 10.97 -21.46 28.52
C VAL A 90 11.71 -20.16 28.88
N GLY A 91 11.05 -19.02 28.79
CA GLY A 91 11.70 -17.72 28.89
C GLY A 91 12.53 -17.40 27.64
N GLY A 92 13.10 -16.22 27.63
CA GLY A 92 13.88 -15.71 26.49
C GLY A 92 13.07 -14.87 25.51
N THR A 93 13.76 -13.94 24.88
CA THR A 93 13.18 -13.03 23.91
C THR A 93 14.00 -13.09 22.62
N ALA A 94 13.35 -13.35 21.51
CA ALA A 94 13.95 -13.12 20.20
C ALA A 94 13.73 -11.66 19.79
N ARG A 95 14.73 -11.08 19.16
CA ARG A 95 14.68 -9.69 18.67
C ARG A 95 14.79 -9.70 17.16
N PHE A 96 13.75 -9.19 16.50
CA PHE A 96 13.78 -8.90 15.07
C PHE A 96 14.17 -7.44 14.87
N ILE A 97 15.36 -7.20 14.36
CA ILE A 97 15.92 -5.86 14.27
C ILE A 97 15.91 -5.42 12.81
N ILE A 98 15.20 -4.34 12.51
CA ILE A 98 15.18 -3.71 11.19
C ILE A 98 16.31 -2.68 11.16
N ILE A 99 17.35 -2.99 10.39
CA ILE A 99 18.56 -2.15 10.30
C ILE A 99 18.44 -1.16 9.15
N ASP A 100 17.84 -1.57 8.04
CA ASP A 100 17.66 -0.73 6.86
C ASP A 100 16.34 -1.06 6.16
N ALA A 101 15.66 -0.04 5.71
CA ALA A 101 14.42 -0.12 4.93
C ALA A 101 14.30 1.07 3.95
N GLY A 102 15.42 1.57 3.47
CA GLY A 102 15.50 2.64 2.48
C GLY A 102 15.22 2.16 1.07
N VAL A 103 14.86 3.09 0.20
CA VAL A 103 14.72 2.88 -1.24
C VAL A 103 15.71 3.76 -1.96
N THR A 104 16.51 3.16 -2.83
CA THR A 104 17.47 3.86 -3.71
C THR A 104 17.00 3.82 -5.15
N GLU A 105 17.25 4.90 -5.90
CA GLU A 105 17.06 4.95 -7.35
C GLU A 105 18.32 4.50 -8.08
#